data_f79ec8dc1371b8fb760d7692dcd0aa4c
#
_entry.id   f79ec8dc1371b8fb760d7692dcd0aa4c
#
_cell.length_a   1.000
_cell.length_b   1.000
_cell.length_c   1.000
_cell.angle_alpha   90.00
_cell.angle_beta   90.00
_cell.angle_gamma   90.00
#
_symmetry.space_group_name_H-M   'P 1'
#
loop_
_entity.id
_entity.type
_entity.pdbx_description
1 polymer ?
#
loop_
_entity_poly.entity_id
_entity_poly.type
_entity_poly.pdbx_seq_one_letter_code
_entity_poly.pdbx_strand_id
1 'polypeptide(L)'
;MPEETRGRSGGEREGDQAPTLTVRELAADPQLSIDMRRVAGEAGLDRPLRHPRVQKNGLALAGHFQGVVPTRVQVLGETELSYLDSLSNDARSVASRGFFSLGLSCVVVTGGREAPRAFVTSAEATSTPLFITDARSSRTLSV
;
A
#
# COMPACT_ATOMS: atom_id res chain seq x y z
N MET A 1 -0.06 28.74 -29.20
CA MET A 1 -0.12 28.68 -28.80
C MET A 1 -0.37 28.19 -28.53
N PRO A 2 -0.43 28.30 -28.41
CA PRO A 2 -0.84 27.82 -27.91
C PRO A 2 -1.01 27.19 -27.42
N GLU A 3 -0.89 27.18 -27.40
CA GLU A 3 -1.09 26.72 -26.93
C GLU A 3 -1.30 26.14 -26.33
N GLU A 4 -1.38 26.18 -26.49
CA GLU A 4 -1.75 25.76 -25.99
C GLU A 4 -1.91 25.11 -25.38
N THR A 5 -1.88 25.22 -25.77
CA THR A 5 -2.12 24.83 -25.22
C THR A 5 -2.20 24.37 -24.52
N ARG A 6 -2.26 24.31 -24.40
CA ARG A 6 -2.43 24.24 -23.57
C ARG A 6 -2.94 23.74 -23.01
N GLY A 7 -3.16 23.59 -23.01
CA GLY A 7 -3.80 23.39 -22.38
C GLY A 7 -4.31 22.63 -22.10
N ARG A 8 -4.40 22.41 -22.25
CA ARG A 8 -4.78 21.91 -21.87
C ARG A 8 -4.92 21.12 -21.25
N SER A 9 -5.64 20.94 -21.65
CA SER A 9 -5.62 19.87 -20.81
C SER A 9 -5.95 20.13 -19.37
N GLY A 10 -6.73 21.06 -19.17
CA GLY A 10 -7.01 21.51 -17.84
C GLY A 10 -7.79 20.53 -17.01
N GLY A 11 -8.84 19.94 -17.57
CA GLY A 11 -9.68 19.07 -16.79
C GLY A 11 -8.99 17.81 -16.31
N GLU A 12 -8.21 17.26 -17.19
CA GLU A 12 -7.51 16.08 -16.84
C GLU A 12 -6.51 16.33 -15.74
N ARG A 13 -5.93 17.51 -15.71
CA ARG A 13 -5.01 17.82 -14.66
C ARG A 13 -5.65 18.05 -13.33
N GLU A 14 -6.93 18.33 -13.31
CA GLU A 14 -7.58 18.48 -12.02
C GLU A 14 -7.59 17.21 -11.22
N GLY A 15 -7.85 16.09 -11.85
CA GLY A 15 -7.76 14.84 -11.17
C GLY A 15 -6.35 14.55 -10.72
N ASP A 16 -5.38 14.92 -11.56
CA ASP A 16 -3.99 14.71 -11.22
C ASP A 16 -3.50 15.68 -10.20
N GLN A 17 -4.21 16.77 -10.00
CA GLN A 17 -3.80 17.78 -9.05
C GLN A 17 -4.33 17.56 -7.66
N ALA A 18 -5.10 16.50 -7.44
CA ALA A 18 -5.45 16.12 -6.09
C ALA A 18 -4.15 15.98 -5.32
N PRO A 19 -4.15 16.35 -4.05
CA PRO A 19 -2.91 16.27 -3.29
C PRO A 19 -2.29 14.90 -3.41
N THR A 20 -1.02 14.90 -3.77
CA THR A 20 -0.25 13.69 -3.94
C THR A 20 0.93 13.78 -3.00
N LEU A 21 1.12 12.75 -2.20
CA LEU A 21 2.33 12.67 -1.40
C LEU A 21 3.02 11.35 -1.70
N THR A 22 4.29 11.30 -1.33
CA THR A 22 5.01 10.05 -1.47
C THR A 22 4.83 9.21 -0.22
N VAL A 23 5.16 7.93 -0.34
CA VAL A 23 5.15 7.05 0.82
C VAL A 23 6.12 7.59 1.89
N ARG A 24 7.26 8.13 1.46
CA ARG A 24 8.23 8.71 2.39
C ARG A 24 7.61 9.85 3.19
N GLU A 25 6.83 10.70 2.52
CA GLU A 25 6.20 11.82 3.21
C GLU A 25 5.13 11.34 4.19
N LEU A 26 4.38 10.32 3.80
CA LEU A 26 3.40 9.73 4.71
C LEU A 26 4.07 9.19 5.96
N ALA A 27 5.15 8.45 5.79
CA ALA A 27 5.82 7.82 6.91
C ALA A 27 6.49 8.84 7.83
N ALA A 28 6.83 10.01 7.29
CA ALA A 28 7.49 11.05 8.09
C ALA A 28 6.50 11.94 8.83
N ASP A 29 5.21 11.86 8.51
CA ASP A 29 4.21 12.74 9.11
C ASP A 29 3.59 12.05 10.32
N PRO A 30 3.85 12.56 11.54
CA PRO A 30 3.34 11.88 12.74
C PRO A 30 1.82 11.89 12.86
N GLN A 31 1.14 12.77 12.14
CA GLN A 31 -0.31 12.80 12.18
C GLN A 31 -0.91 11.74 11.26
N LEU A 32 -0.18 11.34 10.23
CA LEU A 32 -0.67 10.36 9.26
C LEU A 32 -0.14 8.96 9.53
N SER A 33 1.03 8.84 10.13
CA SER A 33 1.66 7.53 10.31
C SER A 33 1.74 7.19 11.79
N ILE A 34 0.63 6.71 12.33
CA ILE A 34 0.55 6.42 13.76
C ILE A 34 1.35 5.15 14.05
N ASP A 35 2.49 5.33 14.71
CA ASP A 35 3.34 4.22 15.16
C ASP A 35 3.71 3.26 14.05
N MET A 36 3.81 3.76 12.83
CA MET A 36 4.20 2.91 11.71
C MET A 36 5.70 2.71 11.69
N ARG A 37 6.11 1.47 11.44
CA ARG A 37 7.51 1.12 11.34
C ARG A 37 7.74 0.37 10.04
N ARG A 38 8.67 0.84 9.22
CA ARG A 38 8.96 0.17 7.96
C ARG A 38 9.81 -1.07 8.24
N VAL A 39 9.43 -2.18 7.63
CA VAL A 39 10.17 -3.42 7.77
C VAL A 39 10.74 -3.91 6.45
N ALA A 40 10.33 -3.35 5.31
CA ALA A 40 10.86 -3.76 4.01
C ALA A 40 10.56 -2.70 2.98
N GLY A 41 11.22 -2.78 1.82
CA GLY A 41 10.84 -2.00 0.67
C GLY A 41 11.34 -0.57 0.65
N GLU A 42 12.48 -0.30 1.24
CA GLU A 42 13.02 1.06 1.31
C GLU A 42 13.15 1.71 -0.07
N ALA A 43 13.47 0.93 -1.08
CA ALA A 43 13.70 1.49 -2.42
C ALA A 43 12.44 2.07 -3.04
N GLY A 44 11.26 1.75 -2.53
CA GLY A 44 10.01 2.26 -3.08
C GLY A 44 9.40 3.43 -2.32
N LEU A 45 10.15 4.06 -1.42
CA LEU A 45 9.58 5.11 -0.58
C LEU A 45 9.16 6.35 -1.35
N ASP A 46 9.60 6.52 -2.58
CA ASP A 46 9.20 7.68 -3.37
C ASP A 46 8.00 7.40 -4.26
N ARG A 47 7.37 6.24 -4.13
CA ARG A 47 6.16 5.95 -4.87
C ARG A 47 5.03 6.89 -4.44
N PRO A 48 4.15 7.25 -5.38
CA PRO A 48 3.10 8.22 -5.08
C PRO A 48 1.89 7.60 -4.40
N LEU A 49 1.27 8.37 -3.53
CA LEU A 49 -0.03 8.07 -2.94
C LEU A 49 -0.97 9.13 -3.44
N ARG A 50 -1.92 8.76 -4.30
CA ARG A 50 -2.76 9.73 -5.00
C ARG A 50 -4.16 9.82 -4.45
N HIS A 51 -4.52 8.92 -3.54
CA HIS A 51 -5.88 8.87 -3.02
C HIS A 51 -5.84 8.98 -1.51
N PRO A 52 -6.79 9.73 -0.93
CA PRO A 52 -6.74 9.96 0.52
C PRO A 52 -7.20 8.77 1.34
N ARG A 53 -7.87 7.81 0.74
CA ARG A 53 -8.43 6.70 1.49
C ARG A 53 -7.54 5.49 1.44
N VAL A 54 -7.47 4.79 2.56
CA VAL A 54 -6.82 3.50 2.58
C VAL A 54 -7.72 2.48 1.89
N GLN A 55 -7.16 1.35 1.54
CA GLN A 55 -7.90 0.28 0.92
C GLN A 55 -7.66 -1.01 1.67
N LYS A 56 -8.73 -1.69 2.02
CA LYS A 56 -8.66 -3.02 2.59
C LYS A 56 -9.25 -3.97 1.56
N ASN A 57 -8.40 -4.75 0.95
CA ASN A 57 -8.85 -5.64 -0.10
C ASN A 57 -8.23 -7.01 0.08
N GLY A 58 -8.74 -7.74 1.08
CA GLY A 58 -8.20 -9.05 1.41
C GLY A 58 -8.38 -10.05 0.30
N LEU A 59 -9.33 -9.82 -0.60
CA LEU A 59 -9.52 -10.74 -1.72
C LEU A 59 -8.33 -10.75 -2.67
N ALA A 60 -7.51 -9.67 -2.65
CA ALA A 60 -6.32 -9.65 -3.49
C ALA A 60 -5.34 -10.74 -3.10
N LEU A 61 -5.33 -11.14 -1.83
CA LEU A 61 -4.46 -12.22 -1.40
C LEU A 61 -4.91 -13.57 -1.93
N ALA A 62 -6.19 -13.68 -2.29
CA ALA A 62 -6.72 -14.89 -2.89
C ALA A 62 -6.66 -14.85 -4.41
N GLY A 63 -6.04 -13.82 -4.98
CA GLY A 63 -5.89 -13.72 -6.43
C GLY A 63 -6.92 -12.88 -7.11
N HIS A 64 -7.82 -12.24 -6.37
CA HIS A 64 -8.85 -11.38 -6.94
C HIS A 64 -8.36 -9.94 -6.91
N PHE A 65 -7.71 -9.54 -7.99
CA PHE A 65 -7.02 -8.24 -8.04
C PHE A 65 -7.92 -7.12 -8.53
N GLN A 66 -9.12 -7.43 -8.96
CA GLN A 66 -10.04 -6.44 -9.45
C GLN A 66 -10.38 -5.47 -8.33
N GLY A 67 -10.29 -4.19 -8.60
CA GLY A 67 -10.61 -3.19 -7.60
C GLY A 67 -9.43 -2.72 -6.78
N VAL A 68 -8.28 -3.35 -6.90
CA VAL A 68 -7.09 -2.86 -6.21
C VAL A 68 -6.63 -1.56 -6.88
N VAL A 69 -6.45 -0.53 -6.08
CA VAL A 69 -5.95 0.76 -6.55
C VAL A 69 -4.53 0.92 -6.01
N PRO A 70 -3.51 0.71 -6.85
CA PRO A 70 -2.13 0.66 -6.34
C PRO A 70 -1.65 1.92 -5.66
N THR A 71 -2.22 3.08 -6.00
CA THR A 71 -1.79 4.35 -5.41
C THR A 71 -2.52 4.67 -4.11
N ARG A 72 -3.26 3.73 -3.56
CA ARG A 72 -3.82 3.84 -2.21
C ARG A 72 -2.96 3.04 -1.24
N VAL A 73 -3.00 3.45 0.01
CA VAL A 73 -2.38 2.65 1.08
C VAL A 73 -3.19 1.36 1.22
N GLN A 74 -2.52 0.23 1.10
CA GLN A 74 -3.16 -1.07 1.29
C GLN A 74 -3.01 -1.49 2.74
N VAL A 75 -4.11 -1.73 3.42
CA VAL A 75 -4.10 -2.07 4.85
C VAL A 75 -4.56 -3.51 5.00
N LEU A 76 -3.78 -4.30 5.73
CA LEU A 76 -4.10 -5.69 6.01
C LEU A 76 -4.13 -5.89 7.51
N GLY A 77 -5.20 -6.46 7.99
CA GLY A 77 -5.38 -6.68 9.40
C GLY A 77 -5.47 -8.14 9.76
N GLU A 78 -6.09 -8.41 10.89
CA GLU A 78 -6.13 -9.76 11.46
C GLU A 78 -6.79 -10.75 10.51
N THR A 79 -7.88 -10.35 9.86
CA THR A 79 -8.60 -11.25 8.99
C THR A 79 -7.73 -11.70 7.81
N GLU A 80 -7.05 -10.74 7.19
CA GLU A 80 -6.21 -11.04 6.04
C GLU A 80 -5.03 -11.90 6.43
N LEU A 81 -4.42 -11.61 7.58
CA LEU A 81 -3.27 -12.39 8.02
C LEU A 81 -3.67 -13.79 8.45
N SER A 82 -4.86 -13.94 9.04
CA SER A 82 -5.36 -15.27 9.38
C SER A 82 -5.58 -16.11 8.12
N TYR A 83 -6.07 -15.48 7.06
CA TYR A 83 -6.20 -16.19 5.80
C TYR A 83 -4.85 -16.71 5.31
N LEU A 84 -3.83 -15.84 5.34
CA LEU A 84 -2.49 -16.26 4.92
C LEU A 84 -1.97 -17.40 5.78
N ASP A 85 -2.20 -17.31 7.08
CA ASP A 85 -1.72 -18.36 8.01
C ASP A 85 -2.36 -19.70 7.72
N SER A 86 -3.55 -19.70 7.12
CA SER A 86 -4.24 -20.94 6.79
C SER A 86 -3.69 -21.63 5.56
N LEU A 87 -2.82 -20.97 4.81
CA LEU A 87 -2.27 -21.52 3.57
C LEU A 87 -1.01 -22.32 3.85
N SER A 88 -0.71 -23.24 2.93
CA SER A 88 0.58 -23.91 2.97
C SER A 88 1.71 -22.90 2.70
N ASN A 89 2.94 -23.29 3.00
CA ASN A 89 4.07 -22.39 2.76
C ASN A 89 4.15 -21.98 1.29
N ASP A 90 3.93 -22.94 0.38
CA ASP A 90 4.00 -22.62 -1.05
C ASP A 90 2.87 -21.69 -1.47
N ALA A 91 1.65 -21.97 -1.01
CA ALA A 91 0.51 -21.13 -1.35
C ALA A 91 0.67 -19.73 -0.79
N ARG A 92 1.23 -19.63 0.42
CA ARG A 92 1.47 -18.33 1.04
C ARG A 92 2.48 -17.53 0.23
N SER A 93 3.53 -18.17 -0.25
CA SER A 93 4.51 -17.50 -1.09
C SER A 93 3.92 -17.04 -2.40
N VAL A 94 3.10 -17.87 -3.03
CA VAL A 94 2.44 -17.50 -4.28
C VAL A 94 1.50 -16.32 -4.07
N ALA A 95 0.70 -16.37 -3.01
CA ALA A 95 -0.25 -15.29 -2.72
C ALA A 95 0.49 -13.97 -2.46
N SER A 96 1.58 -14.05 -1.71
CA SER A 96 2.36 -12.85 -1.37
C SER A 96 3.00 -12.27 -2.62
N ARG A 97 3.61 -13.08 -3.46
CA ARG A 97 4.22 -12.59 -4.69
C ARG A 97 3.19 -11.95 -5.61
N GLY A 98 2.03 -12.58 -5.74
CA GLY A 98 0.98 -12.01 -6.58
C GLY A 98 0.53 -10.66 -6.10
N PHE A 99 0.32 -10.54 -4.79
CA PHE A 99 -0.13 -9.29 -4.20
C PHE A 99 0.90 -8.18 -4.39
N PHE A 100 2.16 -8.47 -4.06
CA PHE A 100 3.20 -7.44 -4.15
C PHE A 100 3.63 -7.13 -5.57
N SER A 101 3.24 -7.93 -6.56
CA SER A 101 3.58 -7.62 -7.94
C SER A 101 2.56 -6.68 -8.60
N LEU A 102 1.58 -6.20 -7.84
CA LEU A 102 0.59 -5.27 -8.38
C LEU A 102 1.10 -3.83 -8.50
N GLY A 103 2.33 -3.57 -8.12
CA GLY A 103 2.87 -2.21 -8.19
C GLY A 103 2.34 -1.29 -7.11
N LEU A 104 2.05 -1.83 -5.94
CA LEU A 104 1.46 -1.08 -4.84
C LEU A 104 2.40 0.01 -4.34
N SER A 105 1.83 1.14 -3.95
CA SER A 105 2.65 2.22 -3.38
C SER A 105 3.16 1.85 -1.99
N CYS A 106 2.30 1.27 -1.15
CA CYS A 106 2.75 0.74 0.13
C CYS A 106 1.70 -0.18 0.74
N VAL A 107 2.14 -0.96 1.72
CA VAL A 107 1.30 -1.91 2.44
C VAL A 107 1.53 -1.71 3.92
N VAL A 108 0.47 -1.70 4.71
CA VAL A 108 0.54 -1.55 6.17
C VAL A 108 -0.15 -2.74 6.82
N VAL A 109 0.58 -3.44 7.69
CA VAL A 109 0.03 -4.54 8.48
C VAL A 109 -0.31 -3.97 9.85
N THR A 110 -1.55 -4.13 10.27
CA THR A 110 -2.06 -3.50 11.49
C THR A 110 -2.26 -4.52 12.59
N GLY A 111 -2.60 -4.01 13.78
CA GLY A 111 -2.98 -4.86 14.90
C GLY A 111 -1.83 -5.40 15.71
N GLY A 112 -0.64 -4.84 15.54
CA GLY A 112 0.50 -5.26 16.35
C GLY A 112 1.13 -6.56 15.91
N ARG A 113 0.78 -7.07 14.75
CA ARG A 113 1.34 -8.33 14.27
C ARG A 113 2.61 -8.07 13.47
N GLU A 114 3.48 -9.05 13.51
CA GLU A 114 4.66 -9.01 12.66
C GLU A 114 4.26 -9.30 11.22
N ALA A 115 5.00 -8.72 10.29
CA ALA A 115 4.77 -9.01 8.89
C ALA A 115 5.22 -10.43 8.59
N PRO A 116 4.41 -11.21 7.86
CA PRO A 116 4.84 -12.55 7.46
C PRO A 116 6.13 -12.50 6.66
N ARG A 117 6.96 -13.54 6.84
CA ARG A 117 8.23 -13.58 6.12
C ARG A 117 8.02 -13.49 4.60
N ALA A 118 6.98 -14.15 4.09
CA ALA A 118 6.71 -14.11 2.66
C ALA A 118 6.40 -12.68 2.19
N PHE A 119 5.77 -11.88 3.04
CA PHE A 119 5.53 -10.48 2.74
C PHE A 119 6.84 -9.70 2.67
N VAL A 120 7.71 -9.90 3.66
CA VAL A 120 8.98 -9.19 3.67
C VAL A 120 9.79 -9.53 2.43
N THR A 121 9.87 -10.81 2.09
CA THR A 121 10.61 -11.25 0.91
C THR A 121 10.04 -10.63 -0.36
N SER A 122 8.71 -10.66 -0.51
CA SER A 122 8.07 -10.12 -1.70
C SER A 122 8.18 -8.61 -1.78
N ALA A 123 8.05 -7.93 -0.64
CA ALA A 123 8.16 -6.48 -0.59
C ALA A 123 9.55 -6.03 -1.00
N GLU A 124 10.58 -6.72 -0.53
CA GLU A 124 11.93 -6.37 -0.94
C GLU A 124 12.15 -6.64 -2.43
N ALA A 125 11.65 -7.76 -2.92
CA ALA A 125 11.84 -8.10 -4.33
C ALA A 125 11.17 -7.12 -5.27
N THR A 126 10.06 -6.50 -4.83
CA THR A 126 9.30 -5.56 -5.67
C THR A 126 9.52 -4.11 -5.27
N SER A 127 10.37 -3.86 -4.29
CA SER A 127 10.64 -2.53 -3.76
C SER A 127 9.35 -1.83 -3.31
N THR A 128 8.48 -2.58 -2.65
CA THR A 128 7.22 -2.07 -2.14
C THR A 128 7.36 -1.80 -0.65
N PRO A 129 7.23 -0.55 -0.20
CA PRO A 129 7.33 -0.26 1.24
C PRO A 129 6.31 -1.03 2.03
N LEU A 130 6.77 -1.71 3.07
CA LEU A 130 5.94 -2.53 3.94
C LEU A 130 6.13 -2.03 5.36
N PHE A 131 5.02 -1.69 6.01
CA PHE A 131 5.02 -1.14 7.36
C PHE A 131 4.21 -2.05 8.27
N ILE A 132 4.52 -1.97 9.57
CA ILE A 132 3.68 -2.56 10.60
C ILE A 132 3.31 -1.47 11.58
N THR A 133 2.17 -1.66 12.27
CA THR A 133 1.73 -0.71 13.28
C THR A 133 0.90 -1.45 14.31
N ASP A 134 0.93 -0.95 15.55
CA ASP A 134 0.10 -1.49 16.62
C ASP A 134 -1.34 -1.02 16.52
N ALA A 135 -1.60 0.03 15.75
CA ALA A 135 -2.95 0.57 15.64
C ALA A 135 -3.86 -0.42 14.91
N ARG A 136 -5.15 -0.37 15.22
CA ARG A 136 -6.12 -1.14 14.48
C ARG A 136 -6.33 -0.49 13.12
N SER A 137 -6.70 -1.32 12.15
CA SER A 137 -6.76 -0.83 10.78
C SER A 137 -7.69 0.37 10.61
N SER A 138 -8.79 0.41 11.35
CA SER A 138 -9.73 1.51 11.22
C SER A 138 -9.18 2.83 11.77
N ARG A 139 -8.09 2.80 12.50
CA ARG A 139 -7.50 3.98 13.11
C ARG A 139 -6.10 4.24 12.63
N THR A 140 -5.64 3.46 11.68
CA THR A 140 -4.24 3.51 11.28
C THR A 140 -3.92 4.82 10.57
N LEU A 141 -4.78 5.24 9.67
CA LEU A 141 -4.53 6.43 8.89
C LEU A 141 -5.81 7.23 8.79
N SER A 142 -5.72 8.49 9.16
CA SER A 142 -6.86 9.41 9.12
C SER A 142 -6.74 10.33 7.93
N VAL A 143 -6.71 9.79 6.76
CA VAL A 143 -6.53 10.62 5.57
C VAL A 143 -7.80 10.86 4.79
#